data_8a405e25a2cf847f614a9eae46c2a727
#
_entry.id   8a405e25a2cf847f614a9eae46c2a727
#
_cell.length_a   1.000
_cell.length_b   1.000
_cell.length_c   1.000
_cell.angle_alpha   90.00
_cell.angle_beta   90.00
_cell.angle_gamma   90.00
#
_symmetry.space_group_name_H-M   'P 1'
#
loop_
_entity.id
_entity.type
_entity.pdbx_description
1 polymer ?
#
loop_
_entity_poly.entity_id
_entity_poly.type
_entity_poly.pdbx_seq_one_letter_code
_entity_poly.pdbx_strand_id
1 'polypeptide(L)'
;MSSEQIEVVVAGHICLDIIPTFQPRTTGSAEFLVPGTLVTVGPAHLSTGGPVSNTGLALHRLGVPTRLMGKVGADLFGEAVLNLLRAHDPRLAAGMIVDEHESTSYSIVISPPGVDRTFLHSPGANDTFRAADVDVRRVAGARLFHFGYPPLMREMYQHDGADLARLMRRVKDAGLTTSLDMAYPDPETEAGRADWARILEETLPYVDVFLPSLDELLLMLERETFDGLHAGEPVAAQIDGGALSRLAGRVLGMGAAVVGLKLGDQGLYLRT
;
A
#
# COMPACT_ATOMS: atom_id res chain seq x y z
N MET A 1 -30.20 -16.92 -6.77
CA MET A 1 -28.76 -16.92 -6.49
C MET A 1 -28.58 -16.14 -5.21
N SER A 2 -28.24 -16.80 -4.09
CA SER A 2 -27.94 -16.09 -2.85
C SER A 2 -26.72 -15.18 -3.11
N SER A 3 -26.86 -13.89 -2.87
CA SER A 3 -25.71 -12.97 -2.88
C SER A 3 -24.74 -13.47 -1.81
N GLU A 4 -23.57 -13.94 -2.23
CA GLU A 4 -22.50 -14.31 -1.32
C GLU A 4 -22.22 -13.10 -0.43
N GLN A 5 -22.32 -13.27 0.88
CA GLN A 5 -22.11 -12.18 1.82
C GLN A 5 -20.62 -11.83 1.79
N ILE A 6 -20.27 -10.58 1.45
CA ILE A 6 -18.88 -10.11 1.48
C ILE A 6 -18.39 -10.11 2.92
N GLU A 7 -17.24 -10.76 3.17
CA GLU A 7 -16.63 -10.81 4.49
C GLU A 7 -15.56 -9.75 4.67
N VAL A 8 -14.77 -9.47 3.61
CA VAL A 8 -13.67 -8.50 3.67
C VAL A 8 -13.79 -7.49 2.54
N VAL A 9 -13.58 -6.23 2.87
CA VAL A 9 -13.39 -5.15 1.90
C VAL A 9 -11.93 -4.72 1.96
N VAL A 10 -11.26 -4.69 0.80
CA VAL A 10 -9.90 -4.17 0.66
C VAL A 10 -9.95 -2.91 -0.19
N ALA A 11 -9.58 -1.79 0.41
CA ALA A 11 -9.62 -0.48 -0.23
C ALA A 11 -8.25 0.21 -0.20
N GLY A 12 -8.05 1.22 -1.04
CA GLY A 12 -6.84 2.02 -1.07
C GLY A 12 -6.15 2.04 -2.43
N HIS A 13 -4.83 2.07 -2.38
CA HIS A 13 -3.97 2.18 -3.55
C HIS A 13 -4.05 0.94 -4.47
N ILE A 14 -4.14 1.21 -5.78
CA ILE A 14 -3.99 0.22 -6.85
C ILE A 14 -3.23 0.84 -8.03
N CYS A 15 -2.35 0.09 -8.67
CA CYS A 15 -1.63 0.53 -9.85
C CYS A 15 -1.45 -0.61 -10.88
N LEU A 16 -1.09 -0.23 -12.09
CA LEU A 16 -0.56 -1.17 -13.09
C LEU A 16 0.95 -1.29 -12.92
N ASP A 17 1.46 -2.48 -12.66
CA ASP A 17 2.88 -2.75 -12.64
C ASP A 17 3.34 -3.22 -14.04
N ILE A 18 4.28 -2.50 -14.63
CA ILE A 18 4.95 -2.83 -15.88
C ILE A 18 6.33 -3.35 -15.52
N ILE A 19 6.56 -4.65 -15.74
CA ILE A 19 7.75 -5.37 -15.28
C ILE A 19 8.53 -5.87 -16.50
N PRO A 20 9.47 -5.08 -17.06
CA PRO A 20 10.33 -5.55 -18.14
C PRO A 20 11.22 -6.71 -17.68
N THR A 21 11.40 -7.72 -18.53
CA THR A 21 12.33 -8.80 -18.23
C THR A 21 13.75 -8.39 -18.57
N PHE A 22 14.66 -8.49 -17.61
CA PHE A 22 16.08 -8.18 -17.81
C PHE A 22 16.88 -9.45 -18.11
N GLN A 23 17.74 -9.39 -19.12
CA GLN A 23 18.71 -10.44 -19.41
C GLN A 23 19.92 -10.30 -18.49
N PRO A 24 20.53 -11.41 -18.01
CA PRO A 24 21.80 -11.35 -17.32
C PRO A 24 22.85 -10.61 -18.15
N ARG A 25 23.51 -9.61 -17.58
CA ARG A 25 24.59 -8.86 -18.24
C ARG A 25 25.92 -9.19 -17.57
N THR A 26 27.02 -9.10 -18.35
CA THR A 26 28.38 -9.30 -17.87
C THR A 26 28.92 -8.09 -17.09
N THR A 27 28.28 -6.93 -17.19
CA THR A 27 28.62 -5.70 -16.47
C THR A 27 27.69 -5.51 -15.28
N GLY A 28 28.22 -4.99 -14.18
CA GLY A 28 27.49 -4.83 -12.91
C GLY A 28 26.27 -3.89 -13.01
N SER A 29 25.40 -3.99 -12.03
CA SER A 29 24.11 -3.31 -11.95
C SER A 29 24.16 -1.78 -11.97
N ALA A 30 25.27 -1.17 -11.53
CA ALA A 30 25.43 0.28 -11.49
C ALA A 30 25.51 0.97 -12.88
N GLU A 31 25.78 0.20 -13.93
CA GLU A 31 25.92 0.71 -15.31
C GLU A 31 24.62 0.59 -16.13
N PHE A 32 23.51 0.28 -15.48
CA PHE A 32 22.26 -0.02 -16.18
C PHE A 32 21.55 1.23 -16.72
N LEU A 33 21.55 2.34 -16.00
CA LEU A 33 20.90 3.60 -16.39
C LEU A 33 21.96 4.65 -16.77
N VAL A 34 22.66 4.44 -17.88
CA VAL A 34 23.61 5.42 -18.42
C VAL A 34 22.88 6.38 -19.37
N PRO A 35 22.94 7.71 -19.15
CA PRO A 35 22.31 8.66 -20.05
C PRO A 35 22.77 8.49 -21.50
N GLY A 36 21.82 8.54 -22.44
CA GLY A 36 22.10 8.42 -23.88
C GLY A 36 22.27 6.97 -24.39
N THR A 37 22.15 5.95 -23.54
CA THR A 37 22.22 4.56 -23.96
C THR A 37 20.83 3.95 -24.16
N LEU A 38 20.73 3.02 -25.11
CA LEU A 38 19.55 2.16 -25.30
C LEU A 38 19.82 0.84 -24.60
N VAL A 39 18.93 0.47 -23.67
CA VAL A 39 18.97 -0.83 -22.99
C VAL A 39 17.90 -1.74 -23.58
N THR A 40 18.31 -2.82 -24.24
CA THR A 40 17.37 -3.84 -24.71
C THR A 40 16.92 -4.71 -23.56
N VAL A 41 15.59 -4.81 -23.38
CA VAL A 41 14.93 -5.68 -22.41
C VAL A 41 14.07 -6.74 -23.11
N GLY A 42 13.66 -7.77 -22.42
CA GLY A 42 12.72 -8.78 -22.92
C GLY A 42 11.26 -8.31 -22.80
N PRO A 43 10.30 -9.23 -23.04
CA PRO A 43 8.87 -8.94 -22.89
C PRO A 43 8.54 -8.36 -21.51
N ALA A 44 7.65 -7.38 -21.46
CA ALA A 44 7.12 -6.87 -20.21
C ALA A 44 6.00 -7.79 -19.69
N HIS A 45 6.04 -8.10 -18.41
CA HIS A 45 4.92 -8.68 -17.68
C HIS A 45 4.07 -7.55 -17.10
N LEU A 46 2.75 -7.64 -17.29
CA LEU A 46 1.79 -6.70 -16.67
C LEU A 46 1.14 -7.38 -15.48
N SER A 47 1.13 -6.70 -14.36
CA SER A 47 0.48 -7.13 -13.12
C SER A 47 -0.25 -5.94 -12.48
N THR A 48 -1.06 -6.22 -11.48
CA THR A 48 -1.61 -5.17 -10.62
C THR A 48 -0.82 -5.10 -9.32
N GLY A 49 -0.50 -3.89 -8.86
CA GLY A 49 0.18 -3.60 -7.60
C GLY A 49 -0.71 -2.89 -6.59
N GLY A 50 -0.16 -2.65 -5.41
CA GLY A 50 -0.85 -2.02 -4.29
C GLY A 50 -1.68 -2.99 -3.45
N PRO A 51 -2.13 -2.55 -2.25
CA PRO A 51 -2.84 -3.40 -1.29
C PRO A 51 -4.17 -3.93 -1.82
N VAL A 52 -4.89 -3.13 -2.64
CA VAL A 52 -6.15 -3.56 -3.24
C VAL A 52 -5.95 -4.85 -4.05
N SER A 53 -4.85 -4.93 -4.79
CA SER A 53 -4.48 -6.13 -5.53
C SER A 53 -3.79 -7.16 -4.64
N ASN A 54 -2.70 -6.80 -3.97
CA ASN A 54 -1.85 -7.75 -3.26
C ASN A 54 -2.62 -8.46 -2.14
N THR A 55 -3.23 -7.71 -1.24
CA THR A 55 -4.02 -8.26 -0.14
C THR A 55 -5.35 -8.82 -0.63
N GLY A 56 -6.03 -8.09 -1.53
CA GLY A 56 -7.35 -8.48 -2.00
C GLY A 56 -7.36 -9.75 -2.82
N LEU A 57 -6.43 -9.92 -3.78
CA LEU A 57 -6.32 -11.16 -4.57
C LEU A 57 -5.81 -12.33 -3.72
N ALA A 58 -4.94 -12.07 -2.72
CA ALA A 58 -4.52 -13.12 -1.80
C ALA A 58 -5.70 -13.66 -1.00
N LEU A 59 -6.53 -12.80 -0.42
CA LEU A 59 -7.74 -13.19 0.30
C LEU A 59 -8.73 -13.94 -0.60
N HIS A 60 -8.95 -13.42 -1.81
CA HIS A 60 -9.81 -14.08 -2.79
C HIS A 60 -9.31 -15.50 -3.13
N ARG A 61 -8.00 -15.68 -3.37
CA ARG A 61 -7.39 -16.99 -3.64
C ARG A 61 -7.48 -17.96 -2.45
N LEU A 62 -7.53 -17.43 -1.23
CA LEU A 62 -7.77 -18.20 0.00
C LEU A 62 -9.26 -18.53 0.22
N GLY A 63 -10.13 -18.15 -0.71
CA GLY A 63 -11.57 -18.45 -0.65
C GLY A 63 -12.36 -17.49 0.25
N VAL A 64 -11.78 -16.35 0.65
CA VAL A 64 -12.49 -15.34 1.44
C VAL A 64 -13.34 -14.47 0.51
N PRO A 65 -14.65 -14.32 0.73
CA PRO A 65 -15.53 -13.43 -0.03
C PRO A 65 -15.05 -11.97 0.10
N THR A 66 -14.35 -11.48 -0.93
CA THR A 66 -13.63 -10.22 -0.91
C THR A 66 -14.21 -9.23 -1.91
N ARG A 67 -14.35 -7.96 -1.50
CA ARG A 67 -14.64 -6.82 -2.37
C ARG A 67 -13.42 -5.91 -2.46
N LEU A 68 -13.06 -5.50 -3.69
CA LEU A 68 -11.99 -4.55 -3.94
C LEU A 68 -12.56 -3.16 -4.20
N MET A 69 -11.91 -2.12 -3.65
CA MET A 69 -12.27 -0.72 -3.86
C MET A 69 -11.00 0.10 -4.08
N GLY A 70 -10.90 0.70 -5.24
CA GLY A 70 -9.79 1.57 -5.62
C GLY A 70 -10.24 2.50 -6.75
N LYS A 71 -9.38 3.40 -7.18
CA LYS A 71 -9.67 4.36 -8.26
C LYS A 71 -8.66 4.19 -9.40
N VAL A 72 -9.17 4.17 -10.62
CA VAL A 72 -8.38 4.13 -11.87
C VAL A 72 -8.88 5.21 -12.81
N GLY A 73 -8.07 5.64 -13.75
CA GLY A 73 -8.49 6.53 -14.82
C GLY A 73 -9.28 5.81 -15.93
N ALA A 74 -10.01 6.56 -16.73
CA ALA A 74 -10.67 6.08 -17.93
C ALA A 74 -9.68 6.00 -19.12
N ASP A 75 -8.56 5.30 -18.94
CA ASP A 75 -7.46 5.17 -19.89
C ASP A 75 -7.08 3.69 -20.13
N LEU A 76 -6.11 3.45 -21.04
CA LEU A 76 -5.64 2.10 -21.37
C LEU A 76 -5.09 1.35 -20.16
N PHE A 77 -4.45 2.05 -19.20
CA PHE A 77 -3.91 1.43 -17.99
C PHE A 77 -5.04 1.04 -17.04
N GLY A 78 -6.09 1.86 -16.93
CA GLY A 78 -7.29 1.53 -16.17
C GLY A 78 -8.02 0.31 -16.72
N GLU A 79 -8.16 0.24 -18.04
CA GLU A 79 -8.71 -0.96 -18.70
C GLU A 79 -7.85 -2.20 -18.42
N ALA A 80 -6.51 -2.07 -18.47
CA ALA A 80 -5.61 -3.17 -18.16
C ALA A 80 -5.76 -3.64 -16.71
N VAL A 81 -5.80 -2.73 -15.74
CA VAL A 81 -6.05 -3.07 -14.32
C VAL A 81 -7.38 -3.79 -14.14
N LEU A 82 -8.47 -3.25 -14.70
CA LEU A 82 -9.79 -3.86 -14.59
C LEU A 82 -9.84 -5.24 -15.24
N ASN A 83 -9.18 -5.44 -16.38
CA ASN A 83 -9.13 -6.73 -17.08
C ASN A 83 -8.30 -7.75 -16.30
N LEU A 84 -7.17 -7.35 -15.69
CA LEU A 84 -6.39 -8.21 -14.82
C LEU A 84 -7.20 -8.67 -13.59
N LEU A 85 -7.98 -7.77 -12.96
CA LEU A 85 -8.87 -8.15 -11.87
C LEU A 85 -9.98 -9.10 -12.32
N ARG A 86 -10.63 -8.80 -13.47
CA ARG A 86 -11.70 -9.66 -14.04
C ARG A 86 -11.21 -11.05 -14.43
N ALA A 87 -9.94 -11.19 -14.79
CA ALA A 87 -9.34 -12.48 -15.11
C ALA A 87 -9.29 -13.42 -13.90
N HIS A 88 -9.30 -12.90 -12.68
CA HIS A 88 -9.43 -13.69 -11.44
C HIS A 88 -10.90 -13.97 -11.13
N ASP A 89 -11.73 -12.93 -11.11
CA ASP A 89 -13.19 -13.00 -10.95
C ASP A 89 -13.81 -11.68 -11.43
N PRO A 90 -14.80 -11.70 -12.33
CA PRO A 90 -15.48 -10.49 -12.80
C PRO A 90 -16.02 -9.59 -11.68
N ARG A 91 -16.38 -10.17 -10.53
CA ARG A 91 -16.92 -9.45 -9.37
C ARG A 91 -15.88 -8.55 -8.69
N LEU A 92 -14.58 -8.85 -8.82
CA LEU A 92 -13.51 -8.09 -8.18
C LEU A 92 -13.36 -6.68 -8.76
N ALA A 93 -13.69 -6.48 -10.04
CA ALA A 93 -13.66 -5.16 -10.65
C ALA A 93 -14.93 -4.31 -10.34
N ALA A 94 -15.99 -4.91 -9.78
CA ALA A 94 -17.27 -4.23 -9.61
C ALA A 94 -17.30 -3.11 -8.56
N GLY A 95 -16.29 -3.07 -7.66
CA GLY A 95 -16.12 -2.03 -6.65
C GLY A 95 -15.14 -0.94 -7.04
N MET A 96 -14.52 -1.06 -8.22
CA MET A 96 -13.54 -0.07 -8.71
C MET A 96 -14.25 1.18 -9.23
N ILE A 97 -13.64 2.33 -8.99
CA ILE A 97 -14.08 3.64 -9.49
C ILE A 97 -13.26 3.95 -10.74
N VAL A 98 -13.95 4.32 -11.82
CA VAL A 98 -13.32 4.81 -13.06
C VAL A 98 -13.55 6.31 -13.14
N ASP A 99 -12.47 7.09 -13.13
CA ASP A 99 -12.52 8.55 -13.18
C ASP A 99 -12.10 9.04 -14.58
N GLU A 100 -12.96 9.81 -15.22
CA GLU A 100 -12.74 10.33 -16.59
C GLU A 100 -11.71 11.48 -16.65
N HIS A 101 -11.37 12.05 -15.50
CA HIS A 101 -10.49 13.23 -15.40
C HIS A 101 -9.09 12.89 -14.89
N GLU A 102 -8.88 11.67 -14.42
CA GLU A 102 -7.62 11.21 -13.84
C GLU A 102 -6.93 10.19 -14.74
N SER A 103 -5.61 10.12 -14.65
CA SER A 103 -4.83 9.02 -15.23
C SER A 103 -4.71 7.86 -14.25
N THR A 104 -4.60 6.65 -14.77
CA THR A 104 -4.37 5.49 -13.91
C THR A 104 -2.96 5.47 -13.35
N SER A 105 -2.84 5.13 -12.07
CA SER A 105 -1.56 4.89 -11.42
C SER A 105 -0.80 3.73 -12.07
N TYR A 106 0.52 3.88 -12.22
CA TYR A 106 1.38 2.81 -12.71
C TYR A 106 2.75 2.83 -12.05
N SER A 107 3.41 1.68 -12.06
CA SER A 107 4.82 1.54 -11.69
C SER A 107 5.58 0.83 -12.80
N ILE A 108 6.76 1.36 -13.17
CA ILE A 108 7.73 0.59 -13.93
C ILE A 108 8.68 -0.05 -12.93
N VAL A 109 8.68 -1.39 -12.88
CA VAL A 109 9.46 -2.16 -11.92
C VAL A 109 10.78 -2.57 -12.58
N ILE A 110 11.85 -1.95 -12.18
CA ILE A 110 13.21 -2.23 -12.65
C ILE A 110 13.82 -3.25 -11.70
N SER A 111 13.96 -4.49 -12.16
CA SER A 111 14.46 -5.63 -11.35
C SER A 111 15.53 -6.42 -12.10
N PRO A 112 16.74 -5.86 -12.30
CA PRO A 112 17.83 -6.59 -12.91
C PRO A 112 18.33 -7.72 -11.98
N PRO A 113 18.86 -8.83 -12.55
CA PRO A 113 19.35 -9.94 -11.75
C PRO A 113 20.42 -9.53 -10.75
N GLY A 114 20.25 -9.97 -9.47
CA GLY A 114 21.22 -9.72 -8.40
C GLY A 114 21.14 -8.33 -7.75
N VAL A 115 20.13 -7.53 -8.09
CA VAL A 115 19.88 -6.19 -7.49
C VAL A 115 18.44 -6.12 -7.01
N ASP A 116 18.22 -5.43 -5.92
CA ASP A 116 16.85 -5.19 -5.43
C ASP A 116 16.08 -4.27 -6.41
N ARG A 117 14.78 -4.34 -6.34
CA ARG A 117 13.85 -3.64 -7.25
C ARG A 117 13.89 -2.12 -7.04
N THR A 118 13.87 -1.40 -8.14
CA THR A 118 13.61 0.05 -8.16
C THR A 118 12.28 0.31 -8.85
N PHE A 119 11.49 1.22 -8.29
CA PHE A 119 10.18 1.56 -8.81
C PHE A 119 10.17 3.00 -9.34
N LEU A 120 9.75 3.17 -10.60
CA LEU A 120 9.35 4.49 -11.11
C LEU A 120 7.84 4.55 -11.02
N HIS A 121 7.31 5.34 -10.08
CA HIS A 121 5.90 5.34 -9.72
C HIS A 121 5.20 6.64 -10.08
N SER A 122 4.00 6.52 -10.67
CA SER A 122 3.06 7.62 -10.87
C SER A 122 1.79 7.36 -10.06
N PRO A 123 1.39 8.24 -9.13
CA PRO A 123 0.26 8.01 -8.24
C PRO A 123 -1.11 8.06 -8.97
N GLY A 124 -1.25 8.88 -10.01
CA GLY A 124 -2.47 8.97 -10.81
C GLY A 124 -3.73 9.16 -9.97
N ALA A 125 -4.79 8.45 -10.33
CA ALA A 125 -6.11 8.53 -9.68
C ALA A 125 -6.11 8.19 -8.17
N ASN A 126 -5.06 7.55 -7.65
CA ASN A 126 -4.95 7.33 -6.20
C ASN A 126 -4.83 8.65 -5.42
N ASP A 127 -4.23 9.69 -6.03
CA ASP A 127 -4.05 10.99 -5.39
C ASP A 127 -5.37 11.70 -5.09
N THR A 128 -6.42 11.38 -5.85
CA THR A 128 -7.76 11.97 -5.69
C THR A 128 -8.76 11.01 -5.02
N PHE A 129 -8.31 9.87 -4.53
CA PHE A 129 -9.15 8.96 -3.75
C PHE A 129 -9.42 9.56 -2.37
N ARG A 130 -10.70 9.63 -1.98
CA ARG A 130 -11.17 10.28 -0.75
C ARG A 130 -12.03 9.35 0.11
N ALA A 131 -12.22 9.71 1.37
CA ALA A 131 -13.17 9.03 2.26
C ALA A 131 -14.60 8.97 1.67
N ALA A 132 -14.98 9.96 0.87
CA ALA A 132 -16.29 10.02 0.19
C ALA A 132 -16.46 8.94 -0.88
N ASP A 133 -15.36 8.45 -1.46
CA ASP A 133 -15.35 7.41 -2.49
C ASP A 133 -15.75 6.03 -1.92
N VAL A 134 -15.62 5.86 -0.60
CA VAL A 134 -16.09 4.66 0.10
C VAL A 134 -17.52 4.85 0.57
N ASP A 135 -18.48 4.27 -0.16
CA ASP A 135 -19.87 4.21 0.29
C ASP A 135 -20.01 3.18 1.43
N VAL A 136 -20.15 3.68 2.66
CA VAL A 136 -20.27 2.83 3.86
C VAL A 136 -21.44 1.84 3.77
N ARG A 137 -22.52 2.18 3.05
CA ARG A 137 -23.66 1.27 2.85
C ARG A 137 -23.27 0.04 2.00
N ARG A 138 -22.28 0.19 1.12
CA ARG A 138 -21.76 -0.91 0.29
C ARG A 138 -20.78 -1.81 1.04
N VAL A 139 -20.17 -1.32 2.12
CA VAL A 139 -19.27 -2.09 2.98
C VAL A 139 -19.97 -2.62 4.22
N ALA A 140 -21.14 -2.08 4.58
CA ALA A 140 -21.95 -2.56 5.69
C ALA A 140 -22.29 -4.04 5.52
N GLY A 141 -22.07 -4.82 6.58
CA GLY A 141 -22.24 -6.28 6.56
C GLY A 141 -20.95 -7.07 6.30
N ALA A 142 -19.88 -6.44 5.87
CA ALA A 142 -18.55 -7.04 5.92
C ALA A 142 -18.05 -7.11 7.37
N ARG A 143 -17.11 -8.02 7.64
CA ARG A 143 -16.50 -8.18 8.97
C ARG A 143 -15.26 -7.33 9.13
N LEU A 144 -14.47 -7.17 8.04
CA LEU A 144 -13.20 -6.48 8.03
C LEU A 144 -13.15 -5.47 6.86
N PHE A 145 -12.65 -4.30 7.15
CA PHE A 145 -12.23 -3.30 6.18
C PHE A 145 -10.71 -3.10 6.30
N HIS A 146 -9.99 -3.42 5.25
CA HIS A 146 -8.56 -3.18 5.14
C HIS A 146 -8.30 -1.99 4.21
N PHE A 147 -7.55 -1.00 4.67
CA PHE A 147 -7.09 0.12 3.87
C PHE A 147 -5.56 0.10 3.77
N GLY A 148 -5.03 0.37 2.59
CA GLY A 148 -3.59 0.29 2.44
C GLY A 148 -2.97 1.36 1.56
N TYR A 149 -1.74 1.71 1.92
CA TYR A 149 -0.80 2.61 1.27
C TYR A 149 -1.24 4.09 1.23
N PRO A 150 -1.77 4.65 2.33
CA PRO A 150 -2.10 6.08 2.38
C PRO A 150 -0.93 7.00 2.00
N PRO A 151 0.37 6.68 2.23
CA PRO A 151 1.46 7.54 1.78
C PRO A 151 1.59 7.71 0.26
N LEU A 152 0.98 6.85 -0.53
CA LEU A 152 0.96 6.93 -2.00
C LEU A 152 -0.37 7.52 -2.52
N MET A 153 -1.13 8.23 -1.66
CA MET A 153 -2.47 8.74 -1.94
C MET A 153 -2.62 10.14 -1.33
N ARG A 154 -2.41 11.18 -2.13
CA ARG A 154 -2.28 12.56 -1.66
C ARG A 154 -3.38 13.02 -0.69
N GLU A 155 -4.64 12.77 -0.98
CA GLU A 155 -5.76 13.17 -0.12
C GLU A 155 -5.72 12.47 1.27
N MET A 156 -4.98 11.35 1.41
CA MET A 156 -4.87 10.59 2.66
C MET A 156 -3.83 11.16 3.63
N TYR A 157 -2.85 11.95 3.14
CA TYR A 157 -1.83 12.55 4.00
C TYR A 157 -1.88 14.08 4.05
N GLN A 158 -2.54 14.75 3.09
CA GLN A 158 -2.76 16.19 3.18
C GLN A 158 -3.68 16.56 4.36
N HIS A 159 -3.59 17.82 4.80
CA HIS A 159 -4.39 18.34 5.92
C HIS A 159 -4.28 17.46 7.18
N ASP A 160 -3.06 17.07 7.52
CA ASP A 160 -2.76 16.21 8.69
C ASP A 160 -3.53 14.88 8.67
N GLY A 161 -3.79 14.31 7.48
CA GLY A 161 -4.47 13.04 7.33
C GLY A 161 -5.98 13.06 7.64
N ALA A 162 -6.60 14.23 7.62
CA ALA A 162 -8.01 14.39 8.02
C ALA A 162 -8.97 13.49 7.23
N ASP A 163 -8.65 13.20 5.97
CA ASP A 163 -9.52 12.33 5.15
C ASP A 163 -9.30 10.86 5.48
N LEU A 164 -8.07 10.44 5.77
CA LEU A 164 -7.76 9.08 6.25
C LEU A 164 -8.45 8.81 7.60
N ALA A 165 -8.30 9.69 8.58
CA ALA A 165 -8.94 9.57 9.88
C ALA A 165 -10.48 9.54 9.74
N ARG A 166 -11.05 10.39 8.87
CA ARG A 166 -12.49 10.38 8.57
C ARG A 166 -12.95 9.05 7.98
N LEU A 167 -12.19 8.49 7.04
CA LEU A 167 -12.51 7.20 6.42
C LEU A 167 -12.53 6.10 7.49
N MET A 168 -11.44 5.95 8.24
CA MET A 168 -11.30 4.89 9.24
C MET A 168 -12.37 5.01 10.33
N ARG A 169 -12.67 6.23 10.82
CA ARG A 169 -13.76 6.47 11.77
C ARG A 169 -15.12 6.04 11.22
N ARG A 170 -15.47 6.47 9.99
CA ARG A 170 -16.78 6.12 9.39
C ARG A 170 -16.97 4.62 9.25
N VAL A 171 -15.92 3.90 8.89
CA VAL A 171 -15.97 2.44 8.76
C VAL A 171 -16.04 1.77 10.13
N LYS A 172 -15.30 2.28 11.11
CA LYS A 172 -15.35 1.81 12.50
C LYS A 172 -16.72 2.01 13.12
N ASP A 173 -17.33 3.20 12.91
CA ASP A 173 -18.67 3.53 13.38
C ASP A 173 -19.77 2.66 12.74
N ALA A 174 -19.49 2.12 11.54
CA ALA A 174 -20.36 1.14 10.88
C ALA A 174 -20.22 -0.28 11.44
N GLY A 175 -19.37 -0.50 12.43
CA GLY A 175 -19.21 -1.76 13.17
C GLY A 175 -18.25 -2.76 12.56
N LEU A 176 -17.41 -2.36 11.59
CA LEU A 176 -16.42 -3.24 11.00
C LEU A 176 -15.13 -3.27 11.85
N THR A 177 -14.46 -4.41 11.86
CA THR A 177 -13.04 -4.45 12.24
C THR A 177 -12.23 -3.70 11.19
N THR A 178 -11.31 -2.85 11.62
CA THR A 178 -10.52 -1.99 10.74
C THR A 178 -9.06 -2.42 10.73
N SER A 179 -8.46 -2.42 9.56
CA SER A 179 -7.03 -2.71 9.37
C SER A 179 -6.38 -1.67 8.48
N LEU A 180 -5.18 -1.25 8.82
CA LEU A 180 -4.39 -0.28 8.08
C LEU A 180 -3.00 -0.84 7.77
N ASP A 181 -2.59 -0.75 6.51
CA ASP A 181 -1.24 -1.04 6.03
C ASP A 181 -0.61 0.23 5.45
N MET A 182 0.70 0.34 5.55
CA MET A 182 1.44 1.51 5.08
C MET A 182 2.25 1.17 3.82
N ALA A 183 2.85 2.19 3.23
CA ALA A 183 3.88 2.08 2.22
C ALA A 183 5.02 3.04 2.56
N TYR A 184 6.20 2.72 2.09
CA TYR A 184 7.35 3.59 2.22
C TYR A 184 7.20 4.78 1.26
N PRO A 185 7.05 6.03 1.77
CA PRO A 185 6.99 7.21 0.91
C PRO A 185 8.42 7.59 0.48
N ASP A 186 8.55 8.14 -0.72
CA ASP A 186 9.81 8.79 -1.11
C ASP A 186 10.10 9.98 -0.17
N PRO A 187 11.23 9.98 0.57
CA PRO A 187 11.54 11.00 1.57
C PRO A 187 11.63 12.42 1.01
N GLU A 188 11.88 12.57 -0.30
CA GLU A 188 12.02 13.86 -0.96
C GLU A 188 10.68 14.47 -1.42
N THR A 189 9.58 13.71 -1.32
CA THR A 189 8.23 14.15 -1.69
C THR A 189 7.47 14.79 -0.53
N GLU A 190 6.29 15.34 -0.82
CA GLU A 190 5.35 15.82 0.21
C GLU A 190 4.97 14.69 1.17
N ALA A 191 4.71 13.49 0.65
CA ALA A 191 4.39 12.32 1.46
C ALA A 191 5.51 11.95 2.44
N GLY A 192 6.77 12.02 2.00
CA GLY A 192 7.94 11.74 2.85
C GLY A 192 8.21 12.82 3.91
N ARG A 193 7.65 14.03 3.73
CA ARG A 193 7.80 15.18 4.64
C ARG A 193 6.55 15.45 5.48
N ALA A 194 5.47 14.69 5.26
CA ALA A 194 4.23 14.83 6.03
C ALA A 194 4.46 14.52 7.51
N ASP A 195 3.70 15.14 8.39
CA ASP A 195 3.72 14.84 9.84
C ASP A 195 2.98 13.53 10.12
N TRP A 196 3.67 12.42 9.79
CA TRP A 196 3.12 11.08 9.99
C TRP A 196 2.82 10.76 11.45
N ALA A 197 3.55 11.36 12.41
CA ALA A 197 3.25 11.17 13.82
C ALA A 197 1.85 11.69 14.13
N ARG A 198 1.54 12.91 13.69
CA ARG A 198 0.21 13.50 13.87
C ARG A 198 -0.87 12.77 13.09
N ILE A 199 -0.60 12.40 11.81
CA ILE A 199 -1.54 11.64 10.98
C ILE A 199 -1.93 10.32 11.68
N LEU A 200 -0.94 9.61 12.24
CA LEU A 200 -1.17 8.36 12.94
C LEU A 200 -1.90 8.56 14.28
N GLU A 201 -1.57 9.60 15.04
CA GLU A 201 -2.30 9.95 16.28
C GLU A 201 -3.80 10.22 16.03
N GLU A 202 -4.14 10.87 14.92
CA GLU A 202 -5.53 11.15 14.54
C GLU A 202 -6.26 9.92 13.95
N THR A 203 -5.53 8.98 13.36
CA THR A 203 -6.11 7.85 12.63
C THR A 203 -6.21 6.57 13.45
N LEU A 204 -5.16 6.23 14.21
CA LEU A 204 -5.05 4.94 14.91
C LEU A 204 -6.11 4.68 15.99
N PRO A 205 -6.77 5.67 16.61
CA PRO A 205 -7.93 5.41 17.46
C PRO A 205 -9.10 4.68 16.75
N TYR A 206 -9.11 4.67 15.42
CA TYR A 206 -10.13 4.02 14.60
C TYR A 206 -9.59 2.77 13.88
N VAL A 207 -8.40 2.29 14.26
CA VAL A 207 -7.72 1.13 13.63
C VAL A 207 -7.54 0.01 14.64
N ASP A 208 -8.14 -1.15 14.36
CA ASP A 208 -7.96 -2.34 15.22
C ASP A 208 -6.63 -3.03 14.96
N VAL A 209 -6.24 -3.15 13.68
CA VAL A 209 -5.02 -3.87 13.28
C VAL A 209 -4.16 -2.96 12.41
N PHE A 210 -2.97 -2.63 12.86
CA PHE A 210 -2.00 -1.80 12.15
C PHE A 210 -0.78 -2.62 11.74
N LEU A 211 -0.46 -2.68 10.44
CA LEU A 211 0.50 -3.61 9.84
C LEU A 211 1.59 -2.90 9.01
N PRO A 212 2.33 -1.92 9.54
CA PRO A 212 3.43 -1.29 8.81
C PRO A 212 4.65 -2.21 8.70
N SER A 213 5.57 -1.91 7.77
CA SER A 213 6.93 -2.41 7.89
C SER A 213 7.72 -1.62 8.96
N LEU A 214 8.80 -2.22 9.45
CA LEU A 214 9.68 -1.53 10.40
C LEU A 214 10.27 -0.27 9.78
N ASP A 215 10.70 -0.34 8.52
CA ASP A 215 11.29 0.77 7.77
C ASP A 215 10.32 1.95 7.64
N GLU A 216 9.06 1.66 7.26
CA GLU A 216 7.99 2.64 7.17
C GLU A 216 7.78 3.36 8.50
N LEU A 217 7.70 2.59 9.58
CA LEU A 217 7.38 3.15 10.89
C LEU A 217 8.54 3.95 11.49
N LEU A 218 9.79 3.51 11.30
CA LEU A 218 10.98 4.28 11.71
C LEU A 218 11.07 5.60 10.95
N LEU A 219 10.89 5.57 9.62
CA LEU A 219 10.87 6.79 8.81
C LEU A 219 9.81 7.78 9.30
N MET A 220 8.62 7.29 9.67
CA MET A 220 7.47 8.10 10.07
C MET A 220 7.54 8.62 11.50
N LEU A 221 8.08 7.85 12.44
CA LEU A 221 8.02 8.16 13.86
C LEU A 221 9.37 8.41 14.52
N GLU A 222 10.46 7.89 13.95
CA GLU A 222 11.82 7.95 14.51
C GLU A 222 12.84 8.26 13.41
N ARG A 223 12.61 9.36 12.67
CA ARG A 223 13.41 9.77 11.51
C ARG A 223 14.92 9.81 11.79
N GLU A 224 15.33 10.34 12.93
CA GLU A 224 16.76 10.40 13.32
C GLU A 224 17.37 9.00 13.48
N THR A 225 16.60 8.07 14.08
CA THR A 225 17.01 6.66 14.18
C THR A 225 17.17 6.06 12.80
N PHE A 226 16.17 6.27 11.93
CA PHE A 226 16.16 5.76 10.56
C PHE A 226 17.37 6.28 9.75
N ASP A 227 17.61 7.59 9.77
CA ASP A 227 18.72 8.23 9.05
C ASP A 227 20.11 7.81 9.58
N GLY A 228 20.19 7.32 10.82
CA GLY A 228 21.41 6.79 11.44
C GLY A 228 21.73 5.34 11.08
N LEU A 229 20.82 4.62 10.39
CA LEU A 229 21.06 3.23 9.99
C LEU A 229 22.06 3.12 8.84
N HIS A 230 22.76 1.99 8.78
CA HIS A 230 23.76 1.75 7.73
C HIS A 230 23.05 1.38 6.41
N ALA A 231 23.31 2.16 5.38
CA ALA A 231 22.79 1.89 4.04
C ALA A 231 23.33 0.55 3.51
N GLY A 232 22.43 -0.26 2.94
CA GLY A 232 22.78 -1.58 2.36
C GLY A 232 22.65 -2.75 3.33
N GLU A 233 22.41 -2.51 4.61
CA GLU A 233 22.07 -3.56 5.57
C GLU A 233 20.56 -3.57 5.85
N PRO A 234 19.93 -4.76 6.02
CA PRO A 234 18.51 -4.83 6.38
C PRO A 234 18.21 -4.09 7.67
N VAL A 235 17.21 -3.21 7.67
CA VAL A 235 16.82 -2.40 8.84
C VAL A 235 16.54 -3.28 10.05
N ALA A 236 15.83 -4.40 9.86
CA ALA A 236 15.50 -5.33 10.93
C ALA A 236 16.73 -5.98 11.59
N ALA A 237 17.87 -6.06 10.90
CA ALA A 237 19.11 -6.57 11.48
C ALA A 237 19.82 -5.56 12.39
N GLN A 238 19.49 -4.28 12.28
CA GLN A 238 20.11 -3.19 13.02
C GLN A 238 19.29 -2.74 14.24
N ILE A 239 18.07 -3.28 14.41
CA ILE A 239 17.13 -2.88 15.46
C ILE A 239 16.93 -4.03 16.46
N ASP A 240 17.15 -3.77 17.72
CA ASP A 240 16.96 -4.78 18.78
C ASP A 240 15.50 -4.97 19.20
N GLY A 241 15.21 -6.08 19.89
CA GLY A 241 13.85 -6.38 20.35
C GLY A 241 13.29 -5.35 21.36
N GLY A 242 14.16 -4.64 22.07
CA GLY A 242 13.76 -3.56 22.99
C GLY A 242 13.23 -2.35 22.21
N ALA A 243 13.90 -1.98 21.11
CA ALA A 243 13.45 -0.91 20.22
C ALA A 243 12.16 -1.27 19.50
N LEU A 244 12.02 -2.51 19.00
CA LEU A 244 10.75 -3.00 18.44
C LEU A 244 9.61 -2.89 19.46
N SER A 245 9.85 -3.29 20.72
CA SER A 245 8.87 -3.21 21.79
C SER A 245 8.47 -1.77 22.12
N ARG A 246 9.42 -0.82 22.19
CA ARG A 246 9.12 0.60 22.41
C ARG A 246 8.31 1.20 21.26
N LEU A 247 8.72 0.94 20.02
CA LEU A 247 8.06 1.46 18.83
C LEU A 247 6.62 0.94 18.72
N ALA A 248 6.41 -0.38 18.86
CA ALA A 248 5.08 -0.97 18.87
C ALA A 248 4.25 -0.46 20.08
N GLY A 249 4.85 -0.27 21.25
CA GLY A 249 4.19 0.32 22.41
C GLY A 249 3.75 1.76 22.18
N ARG A 250 4.52 2.58 21.47
CA ARG A 250 4.13 3.93 21.07
C ARG A 250 2.90 3.91 20.17
N VAL A 251 2.86 3.03 19.20
CA VAL A 251 1.73 2.87 18.26
C VAL A 251 0.46 2.39 18.96
N LEU A 252 0.58 1.42 19.89
CA LEU A 252 -0.55 1.01 20.74
C LEU A 252 -1.05 2.18 21.59
N GLY A 253 -0.14 3.02 22.12
CA GLY A 253 -0.48 4.24 22.85
C GLY A 253 -1.22 5.28 22.01
N MET A 254 -1.07 5.27 20.67
CA MET A 254 -1.84 6.10 19.73
C MET A 254 -3.25 5.55 19.48
N GLY A 255 -3.57 4.32 19.89
CA GLY A 255 -4.94 3.79 19.84
C GLY A 255 -5.15 2.52 19.03
N ALA A 256 -4.17 2.01 18.30
CA ALA A 256 -4.28 0.71 17.64
C ALA A 256 -4.44 -0.41 18.68
N ALA A 257 -5.27 -1.41 18.39
CA ALA A 257 -5.47 -2.53 19.32
C ALA A 257 -4.42 -3.65 19.10
N VAL A 258 -3.98 -3.84 17.85
CA VAL A 258 -2.97 -4.83 17.46
C VAL A 258 -1.97 -4.17 16.52
N VAL A 259 -0.69 -4.35 16.76
CA VAL A 259 0.40 -3.86 15.91
C VAL A 259 1.22 -5.03 15.41
N GLY A 260 1.37 -5.17 14.10
CA GLY A 260 2.23 -6.14 13.45
C GLY A 260 3.30 -5.43 12.63
N LEU A 261 4.56 -5.48 13.07
CA LEU A 261 5.69 -4.91 12.35
C LEU A 261 6.26 -5.96 11.39
N LYS A 262 6.20 -5.69 10.09
CA LYS A 262 6.81 -6.54 9.05
C LYS A 262 8.33 -6.34 9.07
N LEU A 263 9.10 -7.42 9.19
CA LEU A 263 10.56 -7.41 9.36
C LEU A 263 11.30 -8.05 8.15
N GLY A 264 10.67 -8.05 6.97
CA GLY A 264 11.20 -8.69 5.78
C GLY A 264 11.37 -10.19 5.98
N ASP A 265 12.56 -10.71 5.71
CA ASP A 265 12.92 -12.14 5.86
C ASP A 265 12.97 -12.61 7.31
N GLN A 266 13.05 -11.70 8.29
CA GLN A 266 13.00 -12.01 9.72
C GLN A 266 11.57 -12.23 10.24
N GLY A 267 10.55 -12.07 9.40
CA GLY A 267 9.16 -12.37 9.73
C GLY A 267 8.35 -11.20 10.24
N LEU A 268 7.61 -11.40 11.34
CA LEU A 268 6.66 -10.45 11.88
C LEU A 268 6.79 -10.33 13.40
N TYR A 269 6.91 -9.11 13.92
CA TYR A 269 6.77 -8.82 15.35
C TYR A 269 5.33 -8.38 15.64
N LEU A 270 4.64 -9.11 16.52
CA LEU A 270 3.25 -8.82 16.89
C LEU A 270 3.17 -8.36 18.34
N ARG A 271 2.36 -7.31 18.58
CA ARG A 271 2.05 -6.80 19.92
C ARG A 271 0.59 -6.35 20.03
N THR A 272 0.00 -6.62 21.20
CA THR A 272 -1.36 -6.22 21.61
C THR A 272 -1.31 -5.50 22.94
#